data_dd9660896fd020a6f2a01cadc8895cf0
#
_entry.id   dd9660896fd020a6f2a01cadc8895cf0
#
_cell.length_a   1.000
_cell.length_b   1.000
_cell.length_c   1.000
_cell.angle_alpha   90.00
_cell.angle_beta   90.00
_cell.angle_gamma   90.00
#
_symmetry.space_group_name_H-M   'P 1'
#
loop_
_entity.id
_entity.type
_entity.pdbx_description
1 polymer ?
#
loop_
_entity_poly.entity_id
_entity_poly.type
_entity_poly.pdbx_seq_one_letter_code
_entity_poly.pdbx_strand_id
1 'polypeptide(L)'
;FAARHRIPMVTSLHVPPFDVLKRAVADGGAPWSLFTTCSQRQLKAWFDGGDVPFARVVPNGIDLADWPFRSEGDGTAVWMGRITPTKGTHLAAQAAKIAGIPLMLYGTIEDPSYFEKEIAPLLGASVQYGGLLQGADLTNAIARASVLVFTPLWDEPFGLAAIEAMACGLPIAAIENGAIREVAGDVARYAGADAGELADALKEAITIPRTAARKRVERLFTLSQMLSEYVRLYARAIEAVGEGFDVEDFETFQLPPAPNLTPAPDNFASPQAE
;
A
#
# COMPACT_ATOMS: atom_id res chain seq x y z
N PHE A 1 28.18 12.25 -2.23
CA PHE A 1 28.53 11.74 -3.56
C PHE A 1 27.93 12.61 -4.67
N ALA A 2 26.60 12.77 -4.73
CA ALA A 2 25.89 13.56 -5.74
C ALA A 2 26.37 15.03 -5.77
N ALA A 3 26.48 15.70 -4.63
CA ALA A 3 26.96 17.07 -4.51
C ALA A 3 28.40 17.25 -5.06
N ARG A 4 29.30 16.33 -4.68
CA ARG A 4 30.71 16.40 -5.08
C ARG A 4 30.94 16.19 -6.58
N HIS A 5 30.14 15.34 -7.18
CA HIS A 5 30.33 14.92 -8.59
C HIS A 5 29.27 15.50 -9.54
N ARG A 6 28.38 16.36 -9.07
CA ARG A 6 27.26 16.95 -9.85
C ARG A 6 26.48 15.88 -10.62
N ILE A 7 26.12 14.79 -9.93
CA ILE A 7 25.36 13.69 -10.53
C ILE A 7 23.89 13.90 -10.26
N PRO A 8 23.01 13.97 -11.28
CA PRO A 8 21.57 14.00 -11.07
C PRO A 8 21.13 12.70 -10.38
N MET A 9 20.33 12.83 -9.30
CA MET A 9 19.94 11.68 -8.49
C MET A 9 18.47 11.77 -8.08
N VAL A 10 17.76 10.66 -8.24
CA VAL A 10 16.45 10.45 -7.67
C VAL A 10 16.55 9.27 -6.69
N THR A 11 16.21 9.51 -5.43
CA THR A 11 16.26 8.50 -4.36
C THR A 11 14.85 8.15 -3.92
N SER A 12 14.46 6.87 -4.07
CA SER A 12 13.15 6.39 -3.66
C SER A 12 13.19 5.80 -2.24
N LEU A 13 12.35 6.34 -1.36
CA LEU A 13 12.25 5.97 0.05
C LEU A 13 11.04 5.04 0.22
N HIS A 14 11.27 3.72 0.27
CA HIS A 14 10.22 2.70 0.32
C HIS A 14 10.00 2.07 1.69
N VAL A 15 10.72 2.53 2.71
CA VAL A 15 10.59 2.04 4.10
C VAL A 15 10.26 3.20 5.03
N PRO A 16 9.62 2.96 6.18
CA PRO A 16 9.48 4.00 7.20
C PRO A 16 10.83 4.53 7.64
N PRO A 17 10.93 5.82 7.99
CA PRO A 17 12.19 6.42 8.41
C PRO A 17 12.65 5.84 9.75
N PHE A 18 13.95 5.67 9.88
CA PHE A 18 14.62 5.45 11.16
C PHE A 18 15.89 6.32 11.23
N ASP A 19 16.38 6.59 12.41
CA ASP A 19 17.37 7.65 12.68
C ASP A 19 18.59 7.65 11.78
N VAL A 20 19.13 6.45 11.45
CA VAL A 20 20.31 6.34 10.59
C VAL A 20 19.97 6.77 9.16
N LEU A 21 18.83 6.35 8.63
CA LEU A 21 18.40 6.74 7.29
C LEU A 21 17.97 8.20 7.22
N LYS A 22 17.28 8.74 8.25
CA LYS A 22 16.93 10.16 8.30
C LYS A 22 18.18 11.04 8.22
N ARG A 23 19.23 10.69 8.97
CA ARG A 23 20.52 11.39 8.90
C ARG A 23 21.16 11.26 7.51
N ALA A 24 21.18 10.04 6.94
CA ALA A 24 21.77 9.83 5.62
C ALA A 24 21.03 10.63 4.52
N VAL A 25 19.71 10.77 4.61
CA VAL A 25 18.90 11.59 3.70
C VAL A 25 19.21 13.08 3.90
N ALA A 26 19.28 13.55 5.14
CA ALA A 26 19.60 14.93 5.47
C ALA A 26 21.03 15.33 5.03
N ASP A 27 22.01 14.45 5.25
CA ASP A 27 23.42 14.71 4.93
C ASP A 27 23.74 14.45 3.45
N GLY A 28 22.97 13.60 2.78
CA GLY A 28 23.25 13.13 1.41
C GLY A 28 22.65 14.00 0.31
N GLY A 29 21.85 14.99 0.66
CA GLY A 29 21.17 15.86 -0.29
C GLY A 29 22.14 16.77 -1.06
N ALA A 30 21.91 16.87 -2.38
CA ALA A 30 22.49 17.91 -3.21
C ALA A 30 21.31 18.74 -3.77
N PRO A 31 21.53 20.01 -4.16
CA PRO A 31 20.47 20.84 -4.71
C PRO A 31 19.68 20.19 -5.87
N TRP A 32 20.31 19.35 -6.65
CA TRP A 32 19.73 18.59 -7.76
C TRP A 32 19.32 17.15 -7.39
N SER A 33 19.34 16.79 -6.11
CA SER A 33 18.88 15.48 -5.64
C SER A 33 17.39 15.55 -5.30
N LEU A 34 16.61 14.67 -5.92
CA LEU A 34 15.18 14.54 -5.65
C LEU A 34 14.90 13.27 -4.84
N PHE A 35 13.89 13.33 -3.98
CA PHE A 35 13.42 12.20 -3.22
C PHE A 35 12.00 11.82 -3.62
N THR A 36 11.70 10.52 -3.58
CA THR A 36 10.33 10.05 -3.74
C THR A 36 9.92 9.18 -2.56
N THR A 37 8.64 9.22 -2.23
CA THR A 37 7.97 8.29 -1.33
C THR A 37 6.78 7.68 -2.04
N CYS A 38 6.29 6.53 -1.59
CA CYS A 38 5.18 5.86 -2.25
C CYS A 38 3.80 6.31 -1.74
N SER A 39 3.73 7.14 -0.69
CA SER A 39 2.49 7.67 -0.13
C SER A 39 2.70 9.02 0.57
N GLN A 40 1.63 9.79 0.73
CA GLN A 40 1.63 11.02 1.54
C GLN A 40 1.94 10.72 3.01
N ARG A 41 1.47 9.58 3.52
CA ARG A 41 1.81 9.10 4.86
C ARG A 41 3.32 9.02 5.06
N GLN A 42 4.01 8.40 4.10
CA GLN A 42 5.46 8.27 4.11
C GLN A 42 6.17 9.62 3.94
N LEU A 43 5.69 10.48 3.05
CA LEU A 43 6.27 11.80 2.85
C LEU A 43 6.30 12.58 4.17
N LYS A 44 5.17 12.60 4.90
CA LYS A 44 5.07 13.26 6.22
C LYS A 44 5.96 12.62 7.27
N ALA A 45 6.16 11.31 7.23
CA ALA A 45 7.03 10.61 8.17
C ALA A 45 8.52 10.92 7.93
N TRP A 46 8.93 11.05 6.66
CA TRP A 46 10.30 11.35 6.29
C TRP A 46 10.67 12.81 6.48
N PHE A 47 9.78 13.71 6.13
CA PHE A 47 10.02 15.15 6.09
C PHE A 47 8.98 15.86 6.97
N ASP A 48 9.31 16.11 8.20
CA ASP A 48 8.46 16.65 9.28
C ASP A 48 7.49 17.76 8.79
N GLY A 49 6.25 17.38 8.44
CA GLY A 49 5.24 18.28 7.91
C GLY A 49 4.85 18.04 6.43
N GLY A 50 5.64 17.31 5.66
CA GLY A 50 5.26 16.74 4.37
C GLY A 50 5.67 17.50 3.12
N ASP A 51 5.36 18.76 2.97
CA ASP A 51 5.67 19.49 1.72
C ASP A 51 7.07 20.08 1.74
N VAL A 52 7.99 19.42 1.04
CA VAL A 52 9.35 19.91 0.79
C VAL A 52 9.59 19.95 -0.72
N PRO A 53 10.25 21.02 -1.26
CA PRO A 53 10.39 21.23 -2.70
C PRO A 53 11.09 20.08 -3.43
N PHE A 54 12.00 19.39 -2.74
CA PHE A 54 12.86 18.33 -3.30
C PHE A 54 12.31 16.91 -3.13
N ALA A 55 11.10 16.74 -2.57
CA ALA A 55 10.50 15.43 -2.41
C ALA A 55 9.07 15.37 -2.99
N ARG A 56 8.70 14.19 -3.53
CA ARG A 56 7.39 13.94 -4.16
C ARG A 56 6.87 12.57 -3.80
N VAL A 57 5.55 12.45 -3.79
CA VAL A 57 4.89 11.15 -3.75
C VAL A 57 4.76 10.63 -5.17
N VAL A 58 5.33 9.46 -5.40
CA VAL A 58 5.12 8.66 -6.61
C VAL A 58 4.56 7.32 -6.15
N PRO A 59 3.23 7.13 -6.24
CA PRO A 59 2.61 5.87 -5.85
C PRO A 59 3.17 4.70 -6.63
N ASN A 60 3.28 3.54 -5.99
CA ASN A 60 3.61 2.31 -6.72
C ASN A 60 2.53 2.00 -7.74
N GLY A 61 2.95 1.52 -8.90
CA GLY A 61 2.08 1.09 -9.99
C GLY A 61 2.30 -0.37 -10.35
N ILE A 62 1.25 -1.02 -10.85
CA ILE A 62 1.30 -2.40 -11.32
C ILE A 62 0.85 -2.52 -12.77
N ASP A 63 1.34 -3.53 -13.47
CA ASP A 63 0.85 -3.87 -14.80
C ASP A 63 -0.48 -4.60 -14.67
N LEU A 64 -1.54 -3.97 -15.17
CA LEU A 64 -2.89 -4.53 -15.08
C LEU A 64 -3.08 -5.78 -15.96
N ALA A 65 -2.19 -6.05 -16.90
CA ALA A 65 -2.21 -7.27 -17.70
C ALA A 65 -1.88 -8.52 -16.87
N ASP A 66 -1.09 -8.37 -15.82
CA ASP A 66 -0.73 -9.47 -14.92
C ASP A 66 -1.84 -9.80 -13.91
N TRP A 67 -2.83 -8.91 -13.71
CA TRP A 67 -3.86 -9.02 -12.67
C TRP A 67 -5.25 -9.15 -13.29
N PRO A 68 -5.75 -10.40 -13.52
CA PRO A 68 -7.00 -10.65 -14.18
C PRO A 68 -8.21 -10.19 -13.35
N PHE A 69 -9.00 -9.27 -13.91
CA PHE A 69 -10.24 -8.85 -13.29
C PHE A 69 -11.33 -9.94 -13.42
N ARG A 70 -12.07 -10.17 -12.33
CA ARG A 70 -13.30 -10.97 -12.35
C ARG A 70 -14.45 -10.15 -11.78
N SER A 71 -15.61 -10.21 -12.41
CA SER A 71 -16.84 -9.52 -11.96
C SER A 71 -17.46 -10.16 -10.72
N GLU A 72 -17.18 -11.44 -10.49
CA GLU A 72 -17.72 -12.24 -9.39
C GLU A 72 -16.59 -12.93 -8.62
N GLY A 73 -16.78 -13.08 -7.32
CA GLY A 73 -15.94 -13.87 -6.43
C GLY A 73 -16.67 -15.14 -5.97
N ASP A 74 -15.93 -16.01 -5.31
CA ASP A 74 -16.43 -17.32 -4.84
C ASP A 74 -16.96 -17.30 -3.39
N GLY A 75 -17.04 -16.12 -2.77
CA GLY A 75 -17.47 -15.95 -1.37
C GLY A 75 -16.35 -16.13 -0.36
N THR A 76 -15.11 -16.44 -0.78
CA THR A 76 -13.97 -16.58 0.13
C THR A 76 -13.23 -15.26 0.33
N ALA A 77 -12.61 -15.11 1.51
CA ALA A 77 -11.60 -14.10 1.75
C ALA A 77 -10.20 -14.63 1.42
N VAL A 78 -9.30 -13.73 1.09
CA VAL A 78 -7.88 -14.03 0.93
C VAL A 78 -7.03 -13.12 1.79
N TRP A 79 -5.96 -13.64 2.33
CA TRP A 79 -4.86 -12.91 2.93
C TRP A 79 -3.57 -13.28 2.23
N MET A 80 -2.70 -12.32 1.92
CA MET A 80 -1.43 -12.60 1.27
C MET A 80 -0.30 -11.74 1.84
N GLY A 81 0.85 -12.37 2.04
CA GLY A 81 2.04 -11.71 2.56
C GLY A 81 3.02 -12.65 3.24
N ARG A 82 4.08 -12.10 3.77
CA ARG A 82 5.00 -12.84 4.64
C ARG A 82 4.33 -13.06 5.99
N ILE A 83 4.29 -14.31 6.44
CA ILE A 83 3.67 -14.66 7.74
C ILE A 83 4.65 -14.31 8.85
N THR A 84 4.42 -13.13 9.44
CA THR A 84 5.18 -12.56 10.56
C THR A 84 4.23 -11.86 11.53
N PRO A 85 4.61 -11.65 12.80
CA PRO A 85 3.78 -10.90 13.75
C PRO A 85 3.35 -9.52 13.23
N THR A 86 4.26 -8.80 12.56
CA THR A 86 4.01 -7.45 12.04
C THR A 86 2.98 -7.40 10.89
N LYS A 87 2.70 -8.53 10.23
CA LYS A 87 1.68 -8.63 9.18
C LYS A 87 0.30 -9.04 9.73
N GLY A 88 0.20 -9.43 11.01
CA GLY A 88 -1.07 -9.63 11.70
C GLY A 88 -1.94 -10.76 11.15
N THR A 89 -1.36 -11.79 10.55
CA THR A 89 -2.08 -12.93 9.92
C THR A 89 -3.07 -13.60 10.88
N HIS A 90 -2.74 -13.67 12.18
CA HIS A 90 -3.62 -14.23 13.21
C HIS A 90 -4.95 -13.45 13.32
N LEU A 91 -4.91 -12.11 13.23
CA LEU A 91 -6.11 -11.28 13.26
C LEU A 91 -7.01 -11.53 12.04
N ALA A 92 -6.41 -11.72 10.86
CA ALA A 92 -7.16 -12.09 9.67
C ALA A 92 -7.87 -13.44 9.84
N ALA A 93 -7.16 -14.45 10.39
CA ALA A 93 -7.72 -15.77 10.64
C ALA A 93 -8.84 -15.74 11.69
N GLN A 94 -8.65 -15.01 12.78
CA GLN A 94 -9.65 -14.82 13.83
C GLN A 94 -10.90 -14.09 13.30
N ALA A 95 -10.69 -12.98 12.59
CA ALA A 95 -11.78 -12.19 12.01
C ALA A 95 -12.62 -13.02 11.01
N ALA A 96 -11.97 -13.79 10.15
CA ALA A 96 -12.66 -14.66 9.20
C ALA A 96 -13.54 -15.72 9.91
N LYS A 97 -13.05 -16.32 11.00
CA LYS A 97 -13.83 -17.25 11.83
C LYS A 97 -15.03 -16.57 12.47
N ILE A 98 -14.86 -15.37 13.04
CA ILE A 98 -15.95 -14.59 13.65
C ILE A 98 -16.98 -14.18 12.58
N ALA A 99 -16.51 -13.77 11.41
CA ALA A 99 -17.39 -13.37 10.30
C ALA A 99 -18.12 -14.56 9.65
N GLY A 100 -17.63 -15.80 9.84
CA GLY A 100 -18.14 -17.00 9.16
C GLY A 100 -17.80 -17.04 7.66
N ILE A 101 -16.75 -16.33 7.24
CA ILE A 101 -16.29 -16.26 5.84
C ILE A 101 -15.03 -17.13 5.69
N PRO A 102 -14.99 -18.10 4.76
CA PRO A 102 -13.80 -18.91 4.55
C PRO A 102 -12.60 -18.02 4.15
N LEU A 103 -11.40 -18.35 4.66
CA LEU A 103 -10.17 -17.60 4.40
C LEU A 103 -9.07 -18.52 3.88
N MET A 104 -8.43 -18.07 2.80
CA MET A 104 -7.18 -18.64 2.30
C MET A 104 -6.00 -17.73 2.66
N LEU A 105 -4.97 -18.31 3.25
CA LEU A 105 -3.71 -17.64 3.59
C LEU A 105 -2.64 -18.04 2.58
N TYR A 106 -2.02 -17.05 1.89
CA TYR A 106 -0.94 -17.29 0.96
C TYR A 106 0.32 -16.52 1.35
N GLY A 107 1.47 -17.18 1.28
CA GLY A 107 2.76 -16.56 1.49
C GLY A 107 3.78 -17.43 2.23
N THR A 108 4.98 -16.89 2.40
CA THR A 108 6.07 -17.59 3.08
C THR A 108 5.92 -17.48 4.59
N ILE A 109 6.10 -18.60 5.29
CA ILE A 109 6.27 -18.62 6.74
C ILE A 109 7.69 -18.12 7.04
N GLU A 110 7.82 -16.85 7.40
CA GLU A 110 9.10 -16.23 7.73
C GLU A 110 9.43 -16.37 9.23
N ASP A 111 8.40 -16.45 10.07
CA ASP A 111 8.51 -16.75 11.50
C ASP A 111 7.77 -18.06 11.85
N PRO A 112 8.49 -19.19 11.87
CA PRO A 112 7.88 -20.49 12.21
C PRO A 112 7.28 -20.53 13.61
N SER A 113 7.89 -19.87 14.59
CA SER A 113 7.40 -19.85 15.97
C SER A 113 6.06 -19.12 16.08
N TYR A 114 5.92 -18.00 15.37
CA TYR A 114 4.66 -17.28 15.27
C TYR A 114 3.60 -18.11 14.57
N PHE A 115 3.96 -18.75 13.45
CA PHE A 115 3.03 -19.61 12.72
C PHE A 115 2.48 -20.72 13.59
N GLU A 116 3.33 -21.48 14.26
CA GLU A 116 2.95 -22.62 15.12
C GLU A 116 2.08 -22.19 16.31
N LYS A 117 2.37 -21.03 16.91
CA LYS A 117 1.65 -20.58 18.10
C LYS A 117 0.34 -19.87 17.77
N GLU A 118 0.32 -19.04 16.76
CA GLU A 118 -0.77 -18.09 16.51
C GLU A 118 -1.64 -18.47 15.30
N ILE A 119 -1.08 -19.17 14.32
CA ILE A 119 -1.80 -19.48 13.07
C ILE A 119 -2.25 -20.94 13.01
N ALA A 120 -1.37 -21.88 13.28
CA ALA A 120 -1.67 -23.31 13.18
C ALA A 120 -2.91 -23.73 13.99
N PRO A 121 -3.14 -23.23 15.24
CA PRO A 121 -4.36 -23.55 15.99
C PRO A 121 -5.65 -22.99 15.36
N LEU A 122 -5.55 -22.02 14.47
CA LEU A 122 -6.69 -21.42 13.79
C LEU A 122 -7.03 -22.12 12.48
N LEU A 123 -6.12 -22.95 11.94
CA LEU A 123 -6.34 -23.67 10.69
C LEU A 123 -7.41 -24.75 10.84
N GLY A 124 -8.14 -24.99 9.75
CA GLY A 124 -9.23 -25.97 9.70
C GLY A 124 -10.06 -25.81 8.44
N ALA A 125 -11.33 -26.23 8.49
CA ALA A 125 -12.21 -26.17 7.32
C ALA A 125 -12.45 -24.75 6.80
N SER A 126 -12.53 -23.75 7.70
CA SER A 126 -12.84 -22.37 7.33
C SER A 126 -11.61 -21.48 7.14
N VAL A 127 -10.43 -21.83 7.68
CA VAL A 127 -9.18 -21.09 7.49
C VAL A 127 -8.13 -22.07 7.03
N GLN A 128 -7.57 -21.83 5.87
CA GLN A 128 -6.61 -22.75 5.24
C GLN A 128 -5.32 -22.01 4.85
N TYR A 129 -4.19 -22.69 4.95
CA TYR A 129 -2.91 -22.20 4.45
C TYR A 129 -2.60 -22.88 3.12
N GLY A 130 -2.55 -22.08 2.05
CA GLY A 130 -2.30 -22.54 0.68
C GLY A 130 -0.84 -22.47 0.25
N GLY A 131 0.07 -22.15 1.18
CA GLY A 131 1.49 -22.05 0.85
C GLY A 131 1.88 -20.76 0.11
N LEU A 132 3.08 -20.76 -0.44
CA LEU A 132 3.55 -19.68 -1.31
C LEU A 132 3.09 -19.94 -2.74
N LEU A 133 2.30 -19.01 -3.27
CA LEU A 133 1.96 -18.96 -4.69
C LEU A 133 2.72 -17.84 -5.39
N GLN A 134 2.98 -17.99 -6.68
CA GLN A 134 3.66 -17.00 -7.52
C GLN A 134 3.05 -16.96 -8.92
N GLY A 135 3.29 -15.86 -9.65
CA GLY A 135 2.85 -15.71 -11.04
C GLY A 135 1.35 -15.96 -11.22
N ALA A 136 1.00 -16.71 -12.26
CA ALA A 136 -0.38 -16.98 -12.63
C ALA A 136 -1.19 -17.73 -11.55
N ASP A 137 -0.55 -18.60 -10.76
CA ASP A 137 -1.23 -19.33 -9.69
C ASP A 137 -1.69 -18.39 -8.59
N LEU A 138 -0.85 -17.42 -8.20
CA LEU A 138 -1.21 -16.38 -7.23
C LEU A 138 -2.32 -15.50 -7.77
N THR A 139 -2.15 -14.93 -8.96
CA THR A 139 -3.11 -13.98 -9.51
C THR A 139 -4.48 -14.62 -9.77
N ASN A 140 -4.51 -15.87 -10.20
CA ASN A 140 -5.75 -16.63 -10.35
C ASN A 140 -6.42 -16.96 -9.02
N ALA A 141 -5.65 -17.30 -7.99
CA ALA A 141 -6.18 -17.57 -6.66
C ALA A 141 -6.82 -16.30 -6.07
N ILE A 142 -6.12 -15.15 -6.16
CA ILE A 142 -6.64 -13.85 -5.72
C ILE A 142 -7.89 -13.47 -6.51
N ALA A 143 -7.87 -13.56 -7.83
CA ALA A 143 -9.00 -13.14 -8.67
C ALA A 143 -10.30 -13.91 -8.36
N ARG A 144 -10.21 -15.16 -7.90
CA ARG A 144 -11.37 -15.97 -7.50
C ARG A 144 -11.96 -15.54 -6.16
N ALA A 145 -11.14 -15.07 -5.23
CA ALA A 145 -11.61 -14.63 -3.92
C ALA A 145 -12.55 -13.42 -4.03
N SER A 146 -13.30 -13.13 -2.98
CA SER A 146 -14.30 -12.06 -2.93
C SER A 146 -13.82 -10.81 -2.24
N VAL A 147 -12.86 -10.91 -1.32
CA VAL A 147 -12.38 -9.80 -0.49
C VAL A 147 -10.94 -10.08 -0.01
N LEU A 148 -10.12 -9.03 0.08
CA LEU A 148 -8.82 -9.11 0.75
C LEU A 148 -8.96 -8.73 2.21
N VAL A 149 -8.35 -9.51 3.12
CA VAL A 149 -8.13 -9.11 4.52
C VAL A 149 -6.71 -8.58 4.65
N PHE A 150 -6.56 -7.31 5.02
CA PHE A 150 -5.27 -6.61 5.05
C PHE A 150 -4.96 -6.14 6.47
N THR A 151 -3.97 -6.75 7.12
CA THR A 151 -3.77 -6.67 8.57
C THR A 151 -2.38 -6.21 9.04
N PRO A 152 -1.72 -5.24 8.41
CA PRO A 152 -0.40 -4.81 8.88
C PRO A 152 -0.49 -4.16 10.27
N LEU A 153 0.36 -4.62 11.20
CA LEU A 153 0.52 -4.06 12.55
C LEU A 153 1.70 -3.09 12.65
N TRP A 154 2.23 -2.67 11.51
CA TRP A 154 3.31 -1.68 11.39
C TRP A 154 2.88 -0.57 10.45
N ASP A 155 3.62 0.54 10.43
CA ASP A 155 3.34 1.67 9.53
C ASP A 155 3.63 1.27 8.07
N GLU A 156 2.68 0.56 7.44
CA GLU A 156 2.83 0.02 6.08
C GLU A 156 2.99 1.17 5.08
N PRO A 157 4.11 1.24 4.36
CA PRO A 157 4.41 2.38 3.50
C PRO A 157 3.41 2.63 2.38
N PHE A 158 2.84 1.55 1.83
CA PHE A 158 1.92 1.60 0.69
C PHE A 158 0.89 0.48 0.72
N GLY A 159 1.35 -0.79 0.70
CA GLY A 159 0.47 -1.95 0.63
C GLY A 159 0.28 -2.46 -0.80
N LEU A 160 1.34 -2.98 -1.42
CA LEU A 160 1.26 -3.59 -2.77
C LEU A 160 0.17 -4.66 -2.85
N ALA A 161 0.06 -5.53 -1.84
CA ALA A 161 -0.99 -6.55 -1.77
C ALA A 161 -2.41 -5.95 -1.93
N ALA A 162 -2.63 -4.73 -1.45
CA ALA A 162 -3.92 -4.07 -1.59
C ALA A 162 -4.20 -3.68 -3.05
N ILE A 163 -3.25 -3.07 -3.76
CA ILE A 163 -3.48 -2.70 -5.17
C ILE A 163 -3.54 -3.93 -6.09
N GLU A 164 -2.79 -4.98 -5.80
CA GLU A 164 -2.84 -6.27 -6.49
C GLU A 164 -4.22 -6.92 -6.37
N ALA A 165 -4.77 -6.99 -5.16
CA ALA A 165 -6.11 -7.49 -4.91
C ALA A 165 -7.19 -6.61 -5.58
N MET A 166 -7.09 -5.28 -5.42
CA MET A 166 -8.03 -4.35 -6.08
C MET A 166 -7.99 -4.45 -7.60
N ALA A 167 -6.83 -4.71 -8.19
CA ALA A 167 -6.71 -4.93 -9.63
C ALA A 167 -7.50 -6.16 -10.08
N CYS A 168 -7.52 -7.23 -9.29
CA CYS A 168 -8.38 -8.38 -9.51
C CYS A 168 -9.87 -8.12 -9.20
N GLY A 169 -10.19 -6.95 -8.65
CA GLY A 169 -11.54 -6.54 -8.29
C GLY A 169 -11.91 -6.80 -6.83
N LEU A 170 -10.98 -7.16 -5.94
CA LEU A 170 -11.31 -7.41 -4.54
C LEU A 170 -11.41 -6.09 -3.76
N PRO A 171 -12.53 -5.83 -3.09
CA PRO A 171 -12.57 -4.84 -2.02
C PRO A 171 -11.74 -5.32 -0.83
N ILE A 172 -11.51 -4.42 0.15
CA ILE A 172 -10.57 -4.67 1.23
C ILE A 172 -11.22 -4.50 2.59
N ALA A 173 -11.03 -5.46 3.49
CA ALA A 173 -11.20 -5.29 4.94
C ALA A 173 -9.82 -5.06 5.55
N ALA A 174 -9.59 -3.90 6.16
CA ALA A 174 -8.26 -3.49 6.55
C ALA A 174 -8.17 -3.06 8.01
N ILE A 175 -7.10 -3.45 8.69
CA ILE A 175 -6.64 -2.70 9.86
C ILE A 175 -6.12 -1.35 9.37
N GLU A 176 -6.66 -0.27 9.95
CA GLU A 176 -6.29 1.09 9.56
C GLU A 176 -4.91 1.46 10.10
N ASN A 177 -3.87 1.08 9.37
CA ASN A 177 -2.50 1.39 9.71
C ASN A 177 -1.66 1.71 8.45
N GLY A 178 -0.71 2.64 8.61
CA GLY A 178 0.10 3.08 7.47
C GLY A 178 -0.70 3.82 6.39
N ALA A 179 -0.39 3.56 5.14
CA ALA A 179 -0.97 4.25 3.98
C ALA A 179 -2.28 3.61 3.45
N ILE A 180 -2.83 2.59 4.10
CA ILE A 180 -3.95 1.82 3.52
C ILE A 180 -5.19 2.68 3.23
N ARG A 181 -5.49 3.69 4.08
CA ARG A 181 -6.62 4.60 3.83
C ARG A 181 -6.40 5.45 2.59
N GLU A 182 -5.18 5.91 2.37
CA GLU A 182 -4.78 6.64 1.16
C GLU A 182 -4.88 5.75 -0.10
N VAL A 183 -4.42 4.50 0.01
CA VAL A 183 -4.37 3.56 -1.11
C VAL A 183 -5.75 2.99 -1.45
N ALA A 184 -6.47 2.44 -0.49
CA ALA A 184 -7.74 1.77 -0.75
C ALA A 184 -8.95 2.72 -0.75
N GLY A 185 -8.95 3.80 0.05
CA GLY A 185 -10.02 4.79 0.07
C GLY A 185 -11.40 4.18 0.35
N ASP A 186 -12.37 4.49 -0.49
CA ASP A 186 -13.77 4.10 -0.38
C ASP A 186 -14.05 2.62 -0.75
N VAL A 187 -13.10 1.93 -1.37
CA VAL A 187 -13.22 0.50 -1.71
C VAL A 187 -12.73 -0.41 -0.59
N ALA A 188 -12.57 0.13 0.61
CA ALA A 188 -12.24 -0.62 1.81
C ALA A 188 -13.21 -0.34 2.95
N ARG A 189 -13.21 -1.23 3.96
CA ARG A 189 -13.75 -1.01 5.30
C ARG A 189 -12.62 -1.16 6.30
N TYR A 190 -12.62 -0.30 7.30
CA TYR A 190 -11.50 -0.12 8.21
C TYR A 190 -11.88 -0.53 9.63
N ALA A 191 -10.92 -1.12 10.31
CA ALA A 191 -11.03 -1.56 11.70
C ALA A 191 -9.76 -1.20 12.48
N GLY A 192 -9.85 -1.20 13.79
CA GLY A 192 -8.68 -1.26 14.65
C GLY A 192 -7.98 -2.63 14.59
N ALA A 193 -6.94 -2.80 15.40
CA ALA A 193 -6.23 -4.08 15.54
C ALA A 193 -7.01 -5.04 16.46
N ASP A 194 -8.29 -5.23 16.17
CA ASP A 194 -9.23 -6.11 16.87
C ASP A 194 -9.92 -7.05 15.89
N ALA A 195 -10.01 -8.33 16.23
CA ALA A 195 -10.57 -9.34 15.34
C ALA A 195 -12.09 -9.22 15.16
N GLY A 196 -12.83 -8.70 16.15
CA GLY A 196 -14.25 -8.47 16.08
C GLY A 196 -14.59 -7.31 15.16
N GLU A 197 -13.93 -6.15 15.34
CA GLU A 197 -14.07 -5.00 14.46
C GLU A 197 -13.69 -5.36 13.00
N LEU A 198 -12.60 -6.11 12.83
CA LEU A 198 -12.16 -6.56 11.51
C LEU A 198 -13.16 -7.55 10.88
N ALA A 199 -13.84 -8.39 11.68
CA ALA A 199 -14.88 -9.28 11.19
C ALA A 199 -16.10 -8.51 10.66
N ASP A 200 -16.48 -7.42 11.31
CA ASP A 200 -17.57 -6.56 10.85
C ASP A 200 -17.15 -5.80 9.59
N ALA A 201 -15.93 -5.23 9.57
CA ALA A 201 -15.36 -4.64 8.37
C ALA A 201 -15.32 -5.63 7.19
N LEU A 202 -15.02 -6.91 7.44
CA LEU A 202 -14.98 -7.97 6.42
C LEU A 202 -16.37 -8.24 5.83
N LYS A 203 -17.41 -8.34 6.67
CA LYS A 203 -18.81 -8.53 6.22
C LYS A 203 -19.30 -7.37 5.37
N GLU A 204 -18.89 -6.15 5.70
CA GLU A 204 -19.24 -4.96 4.92
C GLU A 204 -18.42 -4.86 3.64
N ALA A 205 -17.10 -5.08 3.71
CA ALA A 205 -16.21 -4.94 2.56
C ALA A 205 -16.60 -5.87 1.41
N ILE A 206 -16.98 -7.11 1.69
CA ILE A 206 -17.35 -8.11 0.67
C ILE A 206 -18.55 -7.67 -0.18
N THR A 207 -19.34 -6.70 0.27
CA THR A 207 -20.51 -6.16 -0.44
C THR A 207 -20.17 -5.02 -1.40
N ILE A 208 -18.96 -4.48 -1.34
CA ILE A 208 -18.51 -3.40 -2.22
C ILE A 208 -18.36 -3.92 -3.65
N PRO A 209 -18.88 -3.19 -4.67
CA PRO A 209 -18.76 -3.62 -6.06
C PRO A 209 -17.30 -3.82 -6.50
N ARG A 210 -16.99 -4.99 -7.02
CA ARG A 210 -15.64 -5.35 -7.51
C ARG A 210 -15.11 -4.38 -8.57
N THR A 211 -16.01 -3.87 -9.42
CA THR A 211 -15.67 -2.86 -10.43
C THR A 211 -15.17 -1.55 -9.82
N ALA A 212 -15.61 -1.19 -8.62
CA ALA A 212 -15.11 0.00 -7.93
C ALA A 212 -13.64 -0.17 -7.53
N ALA A 213 -13.26 -1.35 -7.00
CA ALA A 213 -11.89 -1.67 -6.65
C ALA A 213 -10.97 -1.62 -7.90
N ARG A 214 -11.36 -2.29 -8.99
CA ARG A 214 -10.62 -2.27 -10.26
C ARG A 214 -10.44 -0.85 -10.81
N LYS A 215 -11.50 -0.07 -10.89
CA LYS A 215 -11.46 1.31 -11.39
C LYS A 215 -10.54 2.21 -10.57
N ARG A 216 -10.42 1.98 -9.27
CA ARG A 216 -9.49 2.75 -8.43
C ARG A 216 -8.05 2.51 -8.85
N VAL A 217 -7.64 1.26 -9.10
CA VAL A 217 -6.28 0.94 -9.56
C VAL A 217 -6.04 1.50 -10.96
N GLU A 218 -6.97 1.34 -11.89
CA GLU A 218 -6.90 1.90 -13.25
C GLU A 218 -6.68 3.41 -13.25
N ARG A 219 -7.30 4.11 -12.31
CA ARG A 219 -7.18 5.57 -12.19
C ARG A 219 -5.89 6.03 -11.54
N LEU A 220 -5.33 5.29 -10.57
CA LEU A 220 -4.32 5.82 -9.65
C LEU A 220 -3.01 5.04 -9.60
N PHE A 221 -3.01 3.77 -9.98
CA PHE A 221 -1.92 2.85 -9.65
C PHE A 221 -1.47 1.99 -10.83
N THR A 222 -1.54 2.51 -12.06
CA THR A 222 -1.00 1.79 -13.21
C THR A 222 0.51 1.96 -13.32
N LEU A 223 1.18 0.93 -13.82
CA LEU A 223 2.62 0.96 -14.10
C LEU A 223 3.00 2.14 -15.00
N SER A 224 2.18 2.44 -16.03
CA SER A 224 2.46 3.55 -16.95
C SER A 224 2.41 4.91 -16.27
N GLN A 225 1.49 5.12 -15.32
CA GLN A 225 1.44 6.36 -14.53
C GLN A 225 2.69 6.52 -13.67
N MET A 226 3.07 5.47 -12.93
CA MET A 226 4.27 5.47 -12.10
C MET A 226 5.51 5.76 -12.94
N LEU A 227 5.71 5.07 -14.06
CA LEU A 227 6.86 5.26 -14.94
C LEU A 227 6.90 6.67 -15.53
N SER A 228 5.75 7.23 -15.94
CA SER A 228 5.67 8.59 -16.45
C SER A 228 6.13 9.63 -15.42
N GLU A 229 5.76 9.46 -14.14
CA GLU A 229 6.23 10.34 -13.07
C GLU A 229 7.74 10.20 -12.84
N TYR A 230 8.29 8.99 -12.82
CA TYR A 230 9.74 8.80 -12.70
C TYR A 230 10.51 9.40 -13.87
N VAL A 231 10.03 9.25 -15.11
CA VAL A 231 10.67 9.87 -16.29
C VAL A 231 10.72 11.39 -16.16
N ARG A 232 9.63 12.02 -15.70
CA ARG A 232 9.61 13.47 -15.43
C ARG A 232 10.61 13.87 -14.35
N LEU A 233 10.70 13.11 -13.27
CA LEU A 233 11.65 13.38 -12.19
C LEU A 233 13.11 13.22 -12.64
N TYR A 234 13.41 12.21 -13.46
CA TYR A 234 14.76 12.06 -14.03
C TYR A 234 15.12 13.22 -14.95
N ALA A 235 14.20 13.64 -15.82
CA ALA A 235 14.42 14.81 -16.68
C ALA A 235 14.72 16.07 -15.84
N ARG A 236 13.94 16.30 -14.80
CA ARG A 236 14.15 17.41 -13.88
C ARG A 236 15.47 17.37 -13.14
N ALA A 237 15.88 16.21 -12.62
CA ALA A 237 17.17 16.06 -11.96
C ALA A 237 18.34 16.36 -12.91
N ILE A 238 18.21 15.99 -14.19
CA ILE A 238 19.22 16.27 -15.23
C ILE A 238 19.27 17.78 -15.55
N GLU A 239 18.12 18.41 -15.74
CA GLU A 239 18.01 19.86 -15.99
C GLU A 239 18.65 20.65 -14.84
N ALA A 240 18.33 20.30 -13.57
CA ALA A 240 18.86 20.97 -12.39
C ALA A 240 20.40 20.94 -12.32
N VAL A 241 21.06 19.88 -12.79
CA VAL A 241 22.53 19.81 -12.84
C VAL A 241 23.08 20.71 -13.96
N GLY A 242 22.38 20.82 -15.11
CA GLY A 242 22.82 21.60 -16.28
C GLY A 242 22.72 23.11 -16.09
N GLU A 243 21.71 23.58 -15.37
CA GLU A 243 21.42 25.01 -15.21
C GLU A 243 22.23 25.70 -14.10
N GLY A 244 23.09 24.99 -13.38
CA GLY A 244 23.93 25.57 -12.33
C GLY A 244 23.11 26.06 -11.13
N PHE A 245 22.10 25.32 -10.73
CA PHE A 245 21.19 25.62 -9.65
C PHE A 245 21.91 26.11 -8.38
N ASP A 246 21.54 27.29 -7.91
CA ASP A 246 21.86 27.79 -6.58
C ASP A 246 20.79 27.32 -5.58
N VAL A 247 21.12 27.16 -4.30
CA VAL A 247 20.19 26.68 -3.26
C VAL A 247 18.94 27.55 -3.15
N GLU A 248 19.04 28.84 -3.49
CA GLU A 248 17.95 29.82 -3.51
C GLU A 248 16.90 29.57 -4.61
N ASP A 249 17.26 28.85 -5.67
CA ASP A 249 16.33 28.53 -6.78
C ASP A 249 15.37 27.38 -6.43
N PHE A 250 15.60 26.64 -5.36
CA PHE A 250 14.73 25.54 -4.92
C PHE A 250 13.35 26.02 -4.44
N GLU A 251 13.24 27.19 -3.84
CA GLU A 251 11.97 27.75 -3.36
C GLU A 251 11.01 28.09 -4.51
N THR A 252 11.55 28.36 -5.70
CA THR A 252 10.76 28.71 -6.90
C THR A 252 10.44 27.50 -7.80
N PHE A 253 11.06 26.36 -7.52
CA PHE A 253 10.92 25.14 -8.31
C PHE A 253 9.64 24.39 -7.99
N GLN A 254 8.52 24.80 -8.57
CA GLN A 254 7.26 24.07 -8.45
C GLN A 254 7.23 22.88 -9.39
N LEU A 255 7.42 21.68 -8.84
CA LEU A 255 6.97 20.47 -9.52
C LEU A 255 5.45 20.53 -9.71
N PRO A 256 4.89 20.08 -10.84
CA PRO A 256 3.44 19.99 -10.99
C PRO A 256 2.88 19.17 -9.82
N PRO A 257 1.69 19.53 -9.31
CA PRO A 257 1.09 18.82 -8.18
C PRO A 257 1.00 17.32 -8.50
N ALA A 258 1.41 16.52 -7.52
CA ALA A 258 1.14 15.08 -7.57
C ALA A 258 -0.36 14.86 -7.84
N PRO A 259 -0.75 13.79 -8.56
CA PRO A 259 -2.15 13.47 -8.71
C PRO A 259 -2.81 13.45 -7.33
N ASN A 260 -3.88 14.25 -7.16
CA ASN A 260 -4.56 14.39 -5.88
C ASN A 260 -5.07 13.03 -5.41
N LEU A 261 -4.29 12.36 -4.57
CA LEU A 261 -4.75 11.27 -3.73
C LEU A 261 -5.50 11.90 -2.55
N THR A 262 -6.55 12.70 -2.84
CA THR A 262 -7.41 13.18 -1.78
C THR A 262 -8.08 11.98 -1.13
N PRO A 263 -8.04 11.84 0.21
CA PRO A 263 -8.95 10.95 0.88
C PRO A 263 -10.37 11.31 0.43
N ALA A 264 -11.19 10.28 0.20
CA ALA A 264 -12.60 10.49 -0.09
C ALA A 264 -13.17 11.43 1.00
N PRO A 265 -14.05 12.39 0.64
CA PRO A 265 -14.64 13.28 1.63
C PRO A 265 -15.28 12.42 2.74
N ASP A 266 -15.09 12.80 3.99
CA ASP A 266 -15.70 12.21 5.18
C ASP A 266 -17.26 12.35 5.13
N ASN A 267 -17.90 11.57 4.29
CA ASN A 267 -19.35 11.51 4.16
C ASN A 267 -19.99 10.41 5.01
N PHE A 268 -19.35 10.01 6.10
CA PHE A 268 -19.99 9.19 7.12
C PHE A 268 -20.02 9.91 8.45
N ALA A 269 -21.00 10.83 8.59
CA ALA A 269 -21.47 11.22 9.91
C ALA A 269 -21.99 9.94 10.62
N SER A 270 -21.39 9.61 11.76
CA SER A 270 -21.92 8.59 12.66
C SER A 270 -23.40 8.88 12.96
N PRO A 271 -24.30 7.90 12.92
CA PRO A 271 -25.65 8.12 13.43
C PRO A 271 -25.52 8.47 14.92
N GLN A 272 -25.99 9.66 15.28
CA GLN A 272 -26.15 10.03 16.68
C GLN A 272 -27.18 9.07 17.28
N ALA A 273 -26.79 8.38 18.34
CA ALA A 273 -27.68 7.62 19.18
C ALA A 273 -28.70 8.58 19.82
N GLU A 274 -29.96 8.38 19.54
CA GLU A 274 -31.08 8.77 20.42
C GLU A 274 -31.37 7.66 21.42
#